data_328ff611ba89d2d32b592a642c74b41d
#
_entry.id   328ff611ba89d2d32b592a642c74b41d
#
_cell.length_a   1.000
_cell.length_b   1.000
_cell.length_c   1.000
_cell.angle_alpha   90.00
_cell.angle_beta   90.00
_cell.angle_gamma   90.00
#
_symmetry.space_group_name_H-M   'P 1'
#
loop_
_entity.id
_entity.type
_entity.pdbx_description
1 polymer ?
#
loop_
_entity_poly.entity_id
_entity_poly.type
_entity_poly.pdbx_seq_one_letter_code
_entity_poly.pdbx_strand_id
1 'polypeptide(L)'
;MTKKEVGHNFLARLGKKRLRPGGITATNWLIEQGQFSKDSHVLEVACNMCTTSIELAQTYGCSVEGVDRDPKALEKARANICEAGLDELVHVQQANAMKLPFPDDSFDIIINEAMLTMLGDEAKIKAIKEYLRVLKPGGRLLTHDVSFTEERMGEQLASLRQTINANVEPLHVANWQKLFEEQGFSSVKLNYGKMTLMSIPGMIKDEGFWGNAENHLQRFEKRKSSAISKNVPFL
;
A
#
# COMPACT_ATOMS: atom_id res chain seq x y z
N MET A 1 -0.93 -29.39 9.37
CA MET A 1 -0.67 -28.63 8.12
C MET A 1 -0.28 -27.23 8.52
N THR A 2 0.98 -26.85 8.36
CA THR A 2 1.46 -25.49 8.64
C THR A 2 0.83 -24.51 7.64
N LYS A 3 0.09 -23.51 8.13
CA LYS A 3 -0.53 -22.47 7.32
C LYS A 3 0.59 -21.77 6.52
N LYS A 4 0.52 -21.84 5.19
CA LYS A 4 1.53 -21.25 4.32
C LYS A 4 1.54 -19.73 4.53
N GLU A 5 2.69 -19.16 4.86
CA GLU A 5 2.84 -17.74 5.15
C GLU A 5 2.43 -16.86 3.96
N VAL A 6 1.74 -15.74 4.20
CA VAL A 6 1.36 -14.80 3.15
C VAL A 6 2.60 -14.06 2.65
N GLY A 7 2.68 -13.80 1.34
CA GLY A 7 3.90 -13.32 0.67
C GLY A 7 4.46 -12.02 1.25
N HIS A 8 3.62 -11.06 1.64
CA HIS A 8 4.10 -9.82 2.25
C HIS A 8 4.75 -10.04 3.63
N ASN A 9 4.23 -10.96 4.46
CA ASN A 9 4.84 -11.31 5.74
C ASN A 9 6.19 -12.00 5.54
N PHE A 10 6.30 -12.85 4.51
CA PHE A 10 7.56 -13.47 4.12
C PHE A 10 8.60 -12.42 3.71
N LEU A 11 8.23 -11.44 2.88
CA LEU A 11 9.12 -10.36 2.46
C LEU A 11 9.53 -9.46 3.64
N ALA A 12 8.59 -9.11 4.54
CA ALA A 12 8.89 -8.36 5.74
C ALA A 12 9.89 -9.09 6.66
N ARG A 13 9.76 -10.41 6.79
CA ARG A 13 10.70 -11.26 7.55
C ARG A 13 12.10 -11.32 6.92
N LEU A 14 12.19 -11.12 5.61
CA LEU A 14 13.46 -11.00 4.88
C LEU A 14 14.08 -9.58 4.99
N GLY A 15 13.47 -8.68 5.78
CA GLY A 15 13.96 -7.33 5.99
C GLY A 15 13.46 -6.31 4.98
N LYS A 16 12.51 -6.67 4.10
CA LYS A 16 11.93 -5.72 3.16
C LYS A 16 10.99 -4.76 3.90
N LYS A 17 11.32 -3.46 3.87
CA LYS A 17 10.58 -2.40 4.56
C LYS A 17 9.42 -1.86 3.73
N ARG A 18 9.52 -1.91 2.38
CA ARG A 18 8.50 -1.42 1.45
C ARG A 18 7.84 -2.59 0.72
N LEU A 19 6.58 -2.87 1.04
CA LEU A 19 5.83 -4.04 0.56
C LEU A 19 4.76 -3.65 -0.47
N ARG A 20 5.12 -2.78 -1.43
CA ARG A 20 4.21 -2.15 -2.38
C ARG A 20 4.50 -2.55 -3.82
N PRO A 21 3.48 -2.70 -4.69
CA PRO A 21 3.63 -3.18 -6.06
C PRO A 21 4.64 -2.40 -6.90
N GLY A 22 4.58 -1.05 -6.87
CA GLY A 22 5.47 -0.15 -7.61
C GLY A 22 6.66 0.37 -6.81
N GLY A 23 6.84 -0.10 -5.56
CA GLY A 23 7.93 0.30 -4.68
C GLY A 23 7.98 1.80 -4.40
N ILE A 24 9.16 2.31 -4.04
CA ILE A 24 9.37 3.73 -3.70
C ILE A 24 8.95 4.69 -4.82
N THR A 25 9.06 4.29 -6.08
CA THR A 25 8.74 5.16 -7.22
C THR A 25 7.26 5.52 -7.26
N ALA A 26 6.38 4.54 -7.03
CA ALA A 26 4.94 4.79 -6.98
C ALA A 26 4.56 5.60 -5.75
N THR A 27 5.13 5.29 -4.58
CA THR A 27 4.90 6.05 -3.36
C THR A 27 5.31 7.52 -3.51
N ASN A 28 6.49 7.80 -4.08
CA ASN A 28 6.95 9.18 -4.30
C ASN A 28 6.00 9.94 -5.22
N TRP A 29 5.51 9.30 -6.27
CA TRP A 29 4.51 9.92 -7.14
C TRP A 29 3.22 10.27 -6.38
N LEU A 30 2.71 9.38 -5.52
CA LEU A 30 1.56 9.68 -4.66
C LEU A 30 1.83 10.85 -3.74
N ILE A 31 2.99 10.86 -3.08
CA ILE A 31 3.39 11.92 -2.15
C ILE A 31 3.42 13.28 -2.88
N GLU A 32 3.95 13.33 -4.10
CA GLU A 32 3.95 14.55 -4.94
C GLU A 32 2.53 15.05 -5.24
N GLN A 33 1.54 14.16 -5.38
CA GLN A 33 0.14 14.55 -5.61
C GLN A 33 -0.58 15.00 -4.33
N GLY A 34 -0.04 14.66 -3.15
CA GLY A 34 -0.70 14.87 -1.86
C GLY A 34 -0.80 16.32 -1.43
N GLN A 35 0.18 17.17 -1.81
CA GLN A 35 0.30 18.55 -1.34
C GLN A 35 0.34 18.65 0.20
N PHE A 36 1.13 17.78 0.82
CA PHE A 36 1.31 17.73 2.27
C PHE A 36 1.91 19.02 2.82
N SER A 37 1.47 19.42 4.01
CA SER A 37 2.00 20.52 4.78
C SER A 37 2.00 20.18 6.28
N LYS A 38 2.63 21.01 7.10
CA LYS A 38 2.62 20.86 8.56
C LYS A 38 1.21 20.89 9.18
N ASP A 39 0.27 21.53 8.50
CA ASP A 39 -1.10 21.69 8.95
C ASP A 39 -2.02 20.55 8.43
N SER A 40 -1.47 19.63 7.64
CA SER A 40 -2.23 18.49 7.12
C SER A 40 -2.48 17.44 8.20
N HIS A 41 -3.73 17.00 8.31
CA HIS A 41 -4.12 15.83 9.09
C HIS A 41 -4.30 14.64 8.16
N VAL A 42 -3.45 13.64 8.27
CA VAL A 42 -3.32 12.52 7.32
C VAL A 42 -3.81 11.21 7.95
N LEU A 43 -4.52 10.40 7.20
CA LEU A 43 -4.84 9.01 7.56
C LEU A 43 -4.07 8.05 6.65
N GLU A 44 -3.23 7.19 7.19
CA GLU A 44 -2.67 6.04 6.46
C GLU A 44 -3.47 4.77 6.79
N VAL A 45 -4.16 4.21 5.78
CA VAL A 45 -4.93 2.96 5.93
C VAL A 45 -4.10 1.76 5.47
N ALA A 46 -4.11 0.69 6.27
CA ALA A 46 -3.18 -0.44 6.18
C ALA A 46 -1.72 -0.01 6.33
N CYS A 47 -1.45 0.79 7.36
CA CYS A 47 -0.16 1.43 7.60
C CYS A 47 0.99 0.46 7.90
N ASN A 48 0.69 -0.82 8.18
CA ASN A 48 1.68 -1.84 8.51
C ASN A 48 2.65 -1.33 9.61
N MET A 49 3.93 -1.18 9.28
CA MET A 49 4.99 -0.70 10.19
C MET A 49 5.16 0.83 10.18
N CYS A 50 4.24 1.59 9.58
CA CYS A 50 4.23 3.06 9.47
C CYS A 50 5.44 3.67 8.74
N THR A 51 6.01 2.97 7.77
CA THR A 51 7.16 3.52 7.01
C THR A 51 6.79 4.80 6.27
N THR A 52 5.60 4.88 5.66
CA THR A 52 5.13 6.10 4.96
C THR A 52 4.71 7.17 5.95
N SER A 53 3.97 6.82 7.02
CA SER A 53 3.59 7.78 8.07
C SER A 53 4.80 8.51 8.64
N ILE A 54 5.86 7.76 8.97
CA ILE A 54 7.12 8.30 9.51
C ILE A 54 7.78 9.23 8.48
N GLU A 55 7.87 8.79 7.21
CA GLU A 55 8.45 9.59 6.13
C GLU A 55 7.69 10.92 5.92
N LEU A 56 6.35 10.88 5.94
CA LEU A 56 5.50 12.06 5.80
C LEU A 56 5.69 13.03 6.98
N ALA A 57 5.65 12.53 8.22
CA ALA A 57 5.83 13.36 9.40
C ALA A 57 7.23 13.99 9.46
N GLN A 58 8.29 13.24 9.11
CA GLN A 58 9.66 13.76 9.04
C GLN A 58 9.83 14.83 7.97
N THR A 59 9.21 14.63 6.81
CA THR A 59 9.42 15.50 5.64
C THR A 59 8.58 16.77 5.72
N TYR A 60 7.32 16.66 6.16
CA TYR A 60 6.35 17.74 6.08
C TYR A 60 5.93 18.29 7.46
N GLY A 61 6.24 17.59 8.54
CA GLY A 61 5.78 17.95 9.89
C GLY A 61 4.28 17.76 10.10
N CYS A 62 3.60 17.01 9.24
CA CYS A 62 2.16 16.76 9.32
C CYS A 62 1.83 15.74 10.44
N SER A 63 0.61 15.81 10.98
CA SER A 63 0.08 14.79 11.86
C SER A 63 -0.46 13.60 11.06
N VAL A 64 -0.18 12.38 11.50
CA VAL A 64 -0.59 11.15 10.81
C VAL A 64 -1.26 10.17 11.77
N GLU A 65 -2.47 9.77 11.45
CA GLU A 65 -3.14 8.62 12.05
C GLU A 65 -2.93 7.38 11.17
N GLY A 66 -2.30 6.34 11.72
CA GLY A 66 -2.12 5.06 11.02
C GLY A 66 -3.12 4.02 11.52
N VAL A 67 -3.76 3.30 10.61
CA VAL A 67 -4.63 2.18 10.98
C VAL A 67 -4.22 0.90 10.27
N ASP A 68 -4.24 -0.21 11.01
CA ASP A 68 -4.04 -1.55 10.46
C ASP A 68 -4.91 -2.57 11.21
N ARG A 69 -5.15 -3.72 10.60
CA ARG A 69 -5.87 -4.83 11.23
C ARG A 69 -4.95 -5.76 12.03
N ASP A 70 -3.65 -5.77 11.70
CA ASP A 70 -2.68 -6.66 12.34
C ASP A 70 -2.05 -6.01 13.57
N PRO A 71 -2.38 -6.48 14.78
CA PRO A 71 -1.80 -5.93 16.02
C PRO A 71 -0.28 -6.11 16.10
N LYS A 72 0.29 -7.13 15.43
CA LYS A 72 1.75 -7.33 15.40
C LYS A 72 2.45 -6.31 14.52
N ALA A 73 1.82 -5.91 13.41
CA ALA A 73 2.32 -4.82 12.59
C ALA A 73 2.29 -3.50 13.37
N LEU A 74 1.21 -3.23 14.09
CA LEU A 74 1.07 -2.03 14.93
C LEU A 74 2.05 -1.98 16.10
N GLU A 75 2.42 -3.12 16.68
CA GLU A 75 3.48 -3.19 17.69
C GLU A 75 4.82 -2.72 17.13
N LYS A 76 5.19 -3.20 15.93
CA LYS A 76 6.38 -2.75 15.21
C LYS A 76 6.29 -1.29 14.81
N ALA A 77 5.10 -0.83 14.37
CA ALA A 77 4.87 0.56 14.03
C ALA A 77 5.16 1.49 15.22
N ARG A 78 4.65 1.19 16.40
CA ARG A 78 4.93 1.96 17.64
C ARG A 78 6.43 2.02 17.94
N ALA A 79 7.13 0.88 17.83
CA ALA A 79 8.58 0.85 18.03
C ALA A 79 9.33 1.74 17.04
N ASN A 80 8.96 1.69 15.74
CA ASN A 80 9.56 2.52 14.71
C ASN A 80 9.27 4.02 14.91
N ILE A 81 8.04 4.37 15.33
CA ILE A 81 7.64 5.75 15.61
C ILE A 81 8.46 6.31 16.77
N CYS A 82 8.58 5.54 17.86
CA CYS A 82 9.39 5.91 19.03
C CYS A 82 10.87 6.06 18.66
N GLU A 83 11.44 5.11 17.90
CA GLU A 83 12.84 5.20 17.42
C GLU A 83 13.07 6.45 16.54
N ALA A 84 12.06 6.87 15.78
CA ALA A 84 12.11 8.07 14.96
C ALA A 84 11.86 9.36 15.76
N GLY A 85 11.44 9.29 17.03
CA GLY A 85 11.11 10.45 17.87
C GLY A 85 9.86 11.21 17.39
N LEU A 86 8.86 10.49 16.86
CA LEU A 86 7.68 11.07 16.21
C LEU A 86 6.37 10.77 16.98
N ASP A 87 6.45 10.40 18.23
CA ASP A 87 5.29 10.01 19.04
C ASP A 87 4.21 11.10 19.17
N GLU A 88 4.60 12.38 19.00
CA GLU A 88 3.67 13.52 19.03
C GLU A 88 2.96 13.76 17.68
N LEU A 89 3.50 13.24 16.58
CA LEU A 89 2.98 13.47 15.22
C LEU A 89 2.33 12.23 14.61
N VAL A 90 2.76 11.04 14.99
CA VAL A 90 2.30 9.78 14.38
C VAL A 90 1.68 8.87 15.43
N HIS A 91 0.39 8.62 15.28
CA HIS A 91 -0.36 7.73 16.15
C HIS A 91 -0.87 6.52 15.38
N VAL A 92 -1.02 5.37 16.07
CA VAL A 92 -1.51 4.16 15.42
C VAL A 92 -2.53 3.42 16.27
N GLN A 93 -3.58 2.94 15.60
CA GLN A 93 -4.60 2.12 16.24
C GLN A 93 -5.08 0.97 15.35
N GLN A 94 -5.62 -0.06 15.99
CA GLN A 94 -6.22 -1.17 15.25
C GLN A 94 -7.59 -0.77 14.72
N ALA A 95 -7.78 -0.88 13.39
CA ALA A 95 -9.07 -0.60 12.77
C ALA A 95 -9.30 -1.43 11.50
N ASN A 96 -10.56 -1.40 11.05
CA ASN A 96 -11.00 -2.00 9.80
C ASN A 96 -11.31 -0.88 8.80
N ALA A 97 -10.68 -0.90 7.62
CA ALA A 97 -10.90 0.07 6.56
C ALA A 97 -12.37 0.22 6.12
N MET A 98 -13.19 -0.82 6.31
CA MET A 98 -14.63 -0.81 6.02
C MET A 98 -15.48 -0.22 7.14
N LYS A 99 -14.88 0.20 8.25
CA LYS A 99 -15.52 0.86 9.40
C LYS A 99 -14.44 1.58 10.21
N LEU A 100 -14.12 2.78 9.78
CA LEU A 100 -13.09 3.60 10.40
C LEU A 100 -13.60 4.25 11.70
N PRO A 101 -12.81 4.24 12.78
CA PRO A 101 -13.23 4.78 14.08
C PRO A 101 -13.05 6.30 14.19
N PHE A 102 -13.28 7.02 13.10
CA PHE A 102 -13.12 8.47 13.03
C PHE A 102 -14.44 9.15 12.67
N PRO A 103 -14.66 10.39 13.12
CA PRO A 103 -15.78 11.21 12.66
C PRO A 103 -15.71 11.49 11.15
N ASP A 104 -16.83 11.97 10.59
CA ASP A 104 -16.86 12.50 9.24
C ASP A 104 -15.93 13.73 9.14
N ASP A 105 -15.41 14.00 7.95
CA ASP A 105 -14.62 15.20 7.64
C ASP A 105 -13.40 15.41 8.56
N SER A 106 -12.72 14.32 8.94
CA SER A 106 -11.59 14.37 9.90
C SER A 106 -10.23 14.63 9.25
N PHE A 107 -10.03 14.20 7.99
CA PHE A 107 -8.71 14.17 7.37
C PHE A 107 -8.64 15.02 6.11
N ASP A 108 -7.52 15.70 5.92
CA ASP A 108 -7.21 16.44 4.70
C ASP A 108 -6.74 15.51 3.59
N ILE A 109 -6.01 14.45 3.96
CA ILE A 109 -5.42 13.49 3.03
C ILE A 109 -5.59 12.08 3.60
N ILE A 110 -5.98 11.15 2.74
CA ILE A 110 -5.93 9.71 3.04
C ILE A 110 -4.95 9.06 2.09
N ILE A 111 -4.06 8.25 2.62
CA ILE A 111 -3.16 7.41 1.83
C ILE A 111 -3.43 5.92 2.09
N ASN A 112 -3.49 5.15 1.01
CA ASN A 112 -3.72 3.72 1.06
C ASN A 112 -2.88 3.01 0.00
N GLU A 113 -2.03 2.09 0.41
CA GLU A 113 -1.15 1.38 -0.52
C GLU A 113 -1.26 -0.13 -0.37
N ALA A 114 -1.42 -0.83 -1.50
CA ALA A 114 -1.42 -2.29 -1.63
C ALA A 114 -2.49 -3.02 -0.78
N MET A 115 -3.65 -2.40 -0.57
CA MET A 115 -4.70 -2.97 0.28
C MET A 115 -6.03 -3.20 -0.44
N LEU A 116 -6.49 -2.29 -1.28
CA LEU A 116 -7.80 -2.44 -1.94
C LEU A 116 -7.85 -3.69 -2.82
N THR A 117 -6.76 -4.03 -3.49
CA THR A 117 -6.62 -5.28 -4.26
C THR A 117 -6.81 -6.55 -3.40
N MET A 118 -6.57 -6.46 -2.10
CA MET A 118 -6.78 -7.58 -1.16
C MET A 118 -8.26 -7.79 -0.79
N LEU A 119 -9.14 -6.90 -1.19
CA LEU A 119 -10.57 -6.91 -0.90
C LEU A 119 -11.36 -7.40 -2.11
N GLY A 120 -12.47 -8.11 -1.88
CA GLY A 120 -13.49 -8.34 -2.91
C GLY A 120 -14.26 -7.04 -3.22
N ASP A 121 -14.99 -7.01 -4.33
CA ASP A 121 -15.57 -5.77 -4.87
C ASP A 121 -16.50 -5.04 -3.90
N GLU A 122 -17.39 -5.77 -3.21
CA GLU A 122 -18.26 -5.15 -2.19
C GLU A 122 -17.46 -4.55 -1.02
N ALA A 123 -16.37 -5.19 -0.63
CA ALA A 123 -15.52 -4.71 0.46
C ALA A 123 -14.69 -3.49 0.02
N LYS A 124 -14.23 -3.43 -1.25
CA LYS A 124 -13.61 -2.23 -1.83
C LYS A 124 -14.57 -1.04 -1.75
N ILE A 125 -15.82 -1.23 -2.20
CA ILE A 125 -16.85 -0.17 -2.16
C ILE A 125 -17.08 0.32 -0.71
N LYS A 126 -17.18 -0.59 0.26
CA LYS A 126 -17.35 -0.22 1.68
C LYS A 126 -16.16 0.57 2.21
N ALA A 127 -14.92 0.15 1.87
CA ALA A 127 -13.71 0.87 2.29
C ALA A 127 -13.65 2.27 1.66
N ILE A 128 -13.90 2.39 0.36
CA ILE A 128 -13.87 3.67 -0.36
C ILE A 128 -14.94 4.64 0.17
N LYS A 129 -16.14 4.14 0.52
CA LYS A 129 -17.17 4.96 1.17
C LYS A 129 -16.73 5.47 2.54
N GLU A 130 -16.07 4.65 3.33
CA GLU A 130 -15.50 5.09 4.62
C GLU A 130 -14.38 6.13 4.41
N TYR A 131 -13.54 5.97 3.39
CA TYR A 131 -12.53 6.97 3.04
C TYR A 131 -13.20 8.30 2.69
N LEU A 132 -14.22 8.28 1.81
CA LEU A 132 -14.93 9.50 1.44
C LEU A 132 -15.64 10.15 2.64
N ARG A 133 -16.20 9.36 3.56
CA ARG A 133 -16.87 9.85 4.76
C ARG A 133 -15.91 10.60 5.71
N VAL A 134 -14.73 10.03 5.97
CA VAL A 134 -13.76 10.64 6.90
C VAL A 134 -12.88 11.70 6.25
N LEU A 135 -12.93 11.83 4.91
CA LEU A 135 -12.18 12.82 4.17
C LEU A 135 -12.95 14.16 4.17
N LYS A 136 -12.26 15.25 4.49
CA LYS A 136 -12.83 16.59 4.42
C LYS A 136 -13.26 16.98 3.00
N PRO A 137 -14.26 17.85 2.83
CA PRO A 137 -14.55 18.44 1.53
C PRO A 137 -13.30 19.05 0.90
N GLY A 138 -13.02 18.69 -0.36
CA GLY A 138 -11.78 19.09 -1.06
C GLY A 138 -10.51 18.34 -0.65
N GLY A 139 -10.60 17.41 0.28
CA GLY A 139 -9.51 16.51 0.66
C GLY A 139 -9.11 15.53 -0.45
N ARG A 140 -8.01 14.83 -0.26
CA ARG A 140 -7.42 13.93 -1.28
C ARG A 140 -7.30 12.51 -0.79
N LEU A 141 -7.75 11.57 -1.62
CA LEU A 141 -7.41 10.15 -1.48
C LEU A 141 -6.25 9.80 -2.42
N LEU A 142 -5.17 9.31 -1.86
CA LEU A 142 -4.00 8.82 -2.58
C LEU A 142 -3.97 7.31 -2.46
N THR A 143 -4.10 6.60 -3.57
CA THR A 143 -4.11 5.13 -3.54
C THR A 143 -3.14 4.55 -4.56
N HIS A 144 -2.45 3.48 -4.16
CA HIS A 144 -1.53 2.73 -4.99
C HIS A 144 -1.83 1.25 -4.84
N ASP A 145 -2.23 0.60 -5.91
CA ASP A 145 -2.63 -0.81 -5.86
C ASP A 145 -2.25 -1.55 -7.16
N VAL A 146 -2.54 -2.84 -7.23
CA VAL A 146 -2.30 -3.64 -8.43
C VAL A 146 -3.42 -3.43 -9.43
N SER A 147 -3.07 -3.27 -10.69
CA SER A 147 -4.01 -3.18 -11.80
C SER A 147 -3.56 -4.03 -12.99
N PHE A 148 -4.39 -4.11 -14.00
CA PHE A 148 -4.03 -4.68 -15.30
C PHE A 148 -4.55 -3.82 -16.44
N THR A 149 -3.90 -3.95 -17.60
CA THR A 149 -4.22 -3.20 -18.82
C THR A 149 -4.75 -4.10 -19.94
N GLU A 150 -4.66 -5.42 -19.78
CA GLU A 150 -5.08 -6.41 -20.78
C GLU A 150 -6.40 -7.05 -20.35
N GLU A 151 -7.26 -7.38 -21.34
CA GLU A 151 -8.58 -7.96 -21.06
C GLU A 151 -8.54 -9.42 -20.58
N ARG A 152 -7.43 -10.13 -20.80
CA ARG A 152 -7.29 -11.56 -20.46
C ARG A 152 -6.13 -11.81 -19.50
N MET A 153 -6.41 -11.76 -18.21
CA MET A 153 -5.40 -11.92 -17.15
C MET A 153 -5.60 -13.18 -16.29
N GLY A 154 -6.41 -14.15 -16.71
CA GLY A 154 -6.75 -15.31 -15.88
C GLY A 154 -5.54 -16.09 -15.35
N GLU A 155 -4.59 -16.42 -16.24
CA GLU A 155 -3.38 -17.18 -15.86
C GLU A 155 -2.42 -16.33 -15.03
N GLN A 156 -2.22 -15.06 -15.39
CA GLN A 156 -1.35 -14.12 -14.68
C GLN A 156 -1.89 -13.86 -13.27
N LEU A 157 -3.20 -13.71 -13.12
CA LEU A 157 -3.85 -13.53 -11.83
C LEU A 157 -3.73 -14.79 -10.95
N ALA A 158 -3.93 -15.97 -11.52
CA ALA A 158 -3.73 -17.23 -10.82
C ALA A 158 -2.27 -17.38 -10.34
N SER A 159 -1.31 -17.05 -11.20
CA SER A 159 0.12 -17.05 -10.88
C SER A 159 0.46 -16.04 -9.78
N LEU A 160 -0.10 -14.83 -9.83
CA LEU A 160 0.07 -13.80 -8.79
C LEU A 160 -0.47 -14.30 -7.44
N ARG A 161 -1.71 -14.79 -7.40
CA ARG A 161 -2.35 -15.34 -6.19
C ARG A 161 -1.51 -16.45 -5.58
N GLN A 162 -1.01 -17.36 -6.41
CA GLN A 162 -0.15 -18.46 -5.96
C GLN A 162 1.18 -17.96 -5.40
N THR A 163 1.80 -16.99 -6.06
CA THR A 163 3.12 -16.44 -5.70
C THR A 163 3.08 -15.71 -4.37
N ILE A 164 2.09 -14.83 -4.17
CA ILE A 164 1.97 -14.06 -2.93
C ILE A 164 1.18 -14.80 -1.84
N ASN A 165 0.63 -15.96 -2.16
CA ASN A 165 -0.22 -16.76 -1.28
C ASN A 165 -1.36 -15.93 -0.65
N ALA A 166 -2.01 -15.13 -1.45
CA ALA A 166 -3.13 -14.28 -1.05
C ALA A 166 -4.20 -14.24 -2.15
N ASN A 167 -5.46 -14.15 -1.74
CA ASN A 167 -6.54 -13.90 -2.68
C ASN A 167 -6.54 -12.41 -3.00
N VAL A 168 -6.18 -12.06 -4.24
CA VAL A 168 -6.18 -10.68 -4.72
C VAL A 168 -7.15 -10.53 -5.88
N GLU A 169 -7.84 -9.39 -5.90
CA GLU A 169 -8.82 -9.03 -6.91
C GLU A 169 -8.47 -7.66 -7.51
N PRO A 170 -7.38 -7.57 -8.30
CA PRO A 170 -7.03 -6.36 -9.01
C PRO A 170 -8.09 -6.05 -10.08
N LEU A 171 -8.28 -4.76 -10.34
CA LEU A 171 -9.17 -4.29 -11.39
C LEU A 171 -8.38 -3.87 -12.62
N HIS A 172 -9.06 -3.83 -13.77
CA HIS A 172 -8.55 -3.15 -14.95
C HIS A 172 -8.41 -1.63 -14.65
N VAL A 173 -7.41 -0.98 -15.23
CA VAL A 173 -7.12 0.46 -15.00
C VAL A 173 -8.38 1.33 -15.13
N ALA A 174 -9.16 1.14 -16.20
CA ALA A 174 -10.40 1.89 -16.41
C ALA A 174 -11.48 1.62 -15.34
N ASN A 175 -11.50 0.41 -14.78
CA ASN A 175 -12.46 0.05 -13.73
C ASN A 175 -12.08 0.66 -12.36
N TRP A 176 -10.78 0.86 -12.08
CA TRP A 176 -10.35 1.62 -10.92
C TRP A 176 -10.87 3.06 -10.98
N GLN A 177 -10.67 3.75 -12.10
CA GLN A 177 -11.17 5.10 -12.28
C GLN A 177 -12.68 5.16 -12.07
N LYS A 178 -13.42 4.32 -12.78
CA LYS A 178 -14.89 4.24 -12.69
C LYS A 178 -15.35 3.96 -11.26
N LEU A 179 -14.68 3.07 -10.52
CA LEU A 179 -15.02 2.74 -9.15
C LEU A 179 -14.95 3.98 -8.25
N PHE A 180 -13.90 4.79 -8.34
CA PHE A 180 -13.78 6.01 -7.52
C PHE A 180 -14.81 7.08 -7.92
N GLU A 181 -15.01 7.29 -9.22
CA GLU A 181 -16.02 8.24 -9.73
C GLU A 181 -17.44 7.87 -9.27
N GLU A 182 -17.81 6.58 -9.33
CA GLU A 182 -19.10 6.06 -8.86
C GLU A 182 -19.30 6.20 -7.34
N GLN A 183 -18.23 6.27 -6.56
CA GLN A 183 -18.34 6.51 -5.11
C GLN A 183 -18.37 7.99 -4.75
N GLY A 184 -18.23 8.93 -5.70
CA GLY A 184 -18.41 10.37 -5.49
C GLY A 184 -17.14 11.20 -5.52
N PHE A 185 -15.99 10.62 -5.91
CA PHE A 185 -14.78 11.42 -6.15
C PHE A 185 -14.93 12.24 -7.42
N SER A 186 -14.79 13.55 -7.31
CA SER A 186 -15.06 14.52 -8.41
C SER A 186 -13.94 14.57 -9.46
N SER A 187 -12.74 14.13 -9.11
CA SER A 187 -11.58 14.11 -10.02
C SER A 187 -10.70 12.92 -9.68
N VAL A 188 -10.39 12.11 -10.69
CA VAL A 188 -9.52 10.94 -10.56
C VAL A 188 -8.33 11.09 -11.49
N LYS A 189 -7.12 11.18 -10.93
CA LYS A 189 -5.87 11.23 -11.68
C LYS A 189 -5.17 9.89 -11.57
N LEU A 190 -4.89 9.27 -12.71
CA LEU A 190 -4.26 7.95 -12.80
C LEU A 190 -2.83 8.05 -13.29
N ASN A 191 -1.97 7.18 -12.74
CA ASN A 191 -0.69 6.84 -13.30
C ASN A 191 -0.48 5.33 -13.12
N TYR A 192 0.23 4.67 -14.02
CA TYR A 192 0.50 3.24 -13.91
C TYR A 192 1.87 2.89 -14.48
N GLY A 193 2.43 1.80 -13.99
CA GLY A 193 3.75 1.32 -14.40
C GLY A 193 3.92 -0.18 -14.14
N LYS A 194 5.14 -0.67 -14.30
CA LYS A 194 5.44 -2.09 -14.08
C LYS A 194 5.52 -2.41 -12.59
N MET A 195 4.92 -3.52 -12.17
CA MET A 195 5.09 -4.03 -10.82
C MET A 195 6.55 -4.43 -10.58
N THR A 196 7.20 -3.81 -9.58
CA THR A 196 8.61 -3.99 -9.26
C THR A 196 8.86 -4.77 -7.97
N LEU A 197 7.84 -5.00 -7.16
CA LEU A 197 7.91 -5.63 -5.83
C LEU A 197 8.73 -6.92 -5.79
N MET A 198 8.65 -7.75 -6.83
CA MET A 198 9.32 -9.03 -6.95
C MET A 198 10.50 -9.00 -7.95
N SER A 199 10.90 -7.84 -8.44
CA SER A 199 12.03 -7.71 -9.36
C SER A 199 13.32 -7.38 -8.60
N ILE A 200 14.46 -7.91 -9.04
CA ILE A 200 15.76 -7.61 -8.42
C ILE A 200 16.07 -6.10 -8.46
N PRO A 201 15.92 -5.40 -9.61
CA PRO A 201 16.15 -3.96 -9.65
C PRO A 201 15.19 -3.17 -8.74
N GLY A 202 13.92 -3.61 -8.61
CA GLY A 202 12.96 -2.99 -7.71
C GLY A 202 13.35 -3.16 -6.24
N MET A 203 13.79 -4.36 -5.85
CA MET A 203 14.24 -4.63 -4.48
C MET A 203 15.47 -3.79 -4.11
N ILE A 204 16.44 -3.66 -5.01
CA ILE A 204 17.64 -2.82 -4.79
C ILE A 204 17.24 -1.35 -4.65
N LYS A 205 16.29 -0.86 -5.49
CA LYS A 205 15.83 0.51 -5.45
C LYS A 205 15.04 0.86 -4.18
N ASP A 206 14.23 -0.09 -3.70
CA ASP A 206 13.38 0.11 -2.53
C ASP A 206 14.16 0.10 -1.20
N GLU A 207 15.20 -0.73 -1.09
CA GLU A 207 15.93 -0.95 0.17
C GLU A 207 17.32 -0.29 0.19
N GLY A 208 17.77 0.29 -0.93
CA GLY A 208 19.11 0.84 -1.09
C GLY A 208 20.19 -0.22 -1.34
N PHE A 209 21.41 0.22 -1.67
CA PHE A 209 22.53 -0.66 -2.09
C PHE A 209 23.10 -1.55 -0.96
N TRP A 210 22.76 -1.28 0.31
CA TRP A 210 23.36 -1.94 1.49
C TRP A 210 22.42 -2.84 2.30
N GLY A 211 21.22 -3.09 1.84
CA GLY A 211 20.43 -4.18 2.44
C GLY A 211 21.06 -5.52 2.05
N ASN A 212 21.26 -6.46 2.99
CA ASN A 212 21.90 -7.79 2.84
C ASN A 212 21.39 -8.63 1.64
N ALA A 213 21.38 -8.03 0.45
CA ALA A 213 20.76 -8.55 -0.77
C ALA A 213 21.49 -9.77 -1.33
N GLU A 214 22.80 -9.87 -1.18
CA GLU A 214 23.58 -10.95 -1.84
C GLU A 214 23.24 -12.34 -1.31
N ASN A 215 23.03 -12.50 0.00
CA ASN A 215 22.68 -13.81 0.57
C ASN A 215 21.23 -14.25 0.33
N HIS A 216 20.33 -13.31 -0.02
CA HIS A 216 18.93 -13.59 -0.29
C HIS A 216 18.62 -13.76 -1.78
N LEU A 217 19.39 -13.13 -2.67
CA LEU A 217 19.26 -13.23 -4.14
C LEU A 217 19.47 -14.66 -4.64
N GLN A 218 20.49 -15.37 -4.14
CA GLN A 218 20.75 -16.76 -4.54
C GLN A 218 19.64 -17.73 -4.15
N ARG A 219 18.89 -17.47 -3.06
CA ARG A 219 17.73 -18.27 -2.67
C ARG A 219 16.49 -17.94 -3.51
N PHE A 220 16.39 -16.73 -4.04
CA PHE A 220 15.29 -16.30 -4.89
C PHE A 220 15.43 -16.81 -6.33
N GLU A 221 16.62 -16.81 -6.89
CA GLU A 221 16.87 -17.29 -8.26
C GLU A 221 16.59 -18.79 -8.43
N LYS A 222 16.88 -19.61 -7.44
CA LYS A 222 16.55 -21.06 -7.46
C LYS A 222 15.04 -21.36 -7.48
N ARG A 223 14.16 -20.39 -7.15
CA ARG A 223 12.68 -20.51 -7.21
C ARG A 223 12.06 -19.82 -8.41
N LYS A 224 12.83 -19.03 -9.17
CA LYS A 224 12.35 -18.22 -10.31
C LYS A 224 12.21 -18.97 -11.64
N SER A 225 12.56 -20.25 -11.72
CA SER A 225 12.57 -20.96 -13.01
C SER A 225 11.16 -21.24 -13.58
N SER A 226 10.09 -20.79 -12.92
CA SER A 226 8.75 -20.83 -13.50
C SER A 226 7.92 -19.62 -13.08
N ALA A 227 7.78 -18.68 -14.00
CA ALA A 227 6.67 -17.77 -14.18
C ALA A 227 6.49 -16.60 -13.18
N ILE A 228 6.93 -15.43 -13.59
CA ILE A 228 6.12 -14.22 -13.46
C ILE A 228 6.25 -13.44 -14.78
N SER A 229 5.14 -13.28 -15.47
CA SER A 229 5.05 -12.44 -16.66
C SER A 229 5.50 -11.01 -16.35
N LYS A 230 6.30 -10.43 -17.26
CA LYS A 230 6.91 -9.10 -17.11
C LYS A 230 5.91 -7.93 -17.17
N ASN A 231 4.60 -8.19 -17.19
CA ASN A 231 3.59 -7.22 -17.61
C ASN A 231 2.39 -7.04 -16.66
N VAL A 232 2.55 -7.15 -15.34
CA VAL A 232 1.50 -6.72 -14.42
C VAL A 232 1.75 -5.27 -14.00
N PRO A 233 0.92 -4.31 -14.45
CA PRO A 233 1.06 -2.91 -14.06
C PRO A 233 0.53 -2.66 -12.63
N PHE A 234 0.82 -1.47 -12.11
CA PHE A 234 0.22 -0.91 -10.88
C PHE A 234 -0.48 0.42 -11.21
N LEU A 235 -1.41 0.81 -10.37
CA LEU A 235 -2.03 2.13 -10.33
C LEU A 235 -1.31 3.05 -9.35
#